data_f20008fc9dc6cee64292dee8388d386e
#
_entry.id   f20008fc9dc6cee64292dee8388d386e
#
_cell.length_a   1.000
_cell.length_b   1.000
_cell.length_c   1.000
_cell.angle_alpha   90.00
_cell.angle_beta   90.00
_cell.angle_gamma   90.00
#
_symmetry.space_group_name_H-M   'P 1'
#
loop_
_entity.id
_entity.type
_entity.pdbx_description
1 polymer ?
#
loop_
_entity_poly.entity_id
_entity_poly.type
_entity_poly.pdbx_seq_one_letter_code
_entity_poly.pdbx_strand_id
1 'polypeptide(L)'
;ETSDIQRQSFNHAFKEIGLDWYWDKNNYKNLLKKSGGRNRVEYFANINQNTVDSKKIRELKTQYFNRYLNSNIINPREGVLEVIKYAKLNNIKIGLASTTTIENIDAIFTTLKDKIIKTDFNFIGNSKLIKKVKPYPDIYFEALKKLSVKENECIAIEDSVESALSANKAKIECIAFPGLFHMDDDFSFCKKCLNKLDISIFEN
;
A
#
# COMPACT_ATOMS: atom_id res chain seq x y z
N GLU A 1 6.10 -7.48 0.06
CA GLU A 1 6.65 -6.10 0.04
C GLU A 1 6.87 -5.63 -1.38
N THR A 2 6.19 -4.58 -1.81
CA THR A 2 6.24 -4.10 -3.21
C THR A 2 6.91 -2.75 -3.37
N SER A 3 7.26 -2.07 -2.28
CA SER A 3 7.77 -0.69 -2.32
C SER A 3 9.10 -0.56 -3.07
N ASP A 4 10.03 -1.51 -2.89
CA ASP A 4 11.30 -1.49 -3.63
C ASP A 4 11.10 -1.81 -5.12
N ILE A 5 10.18 -2.69 -5.44
CA ILE A 5 9.80 -2.98 -6.83
C ILE A 5 9.26 -1.71 -7.50
N GLN A 6 8.46 -0.94 -6.79
CA GLN A 6 7.96 0.35 -7.30
C GLN A 6 9.09 1.35 -7.55
N ARG A 7 10.08 1.45 -6.63
CA ARG A 7 11.26 2.29 -6.79
C ARG A 7 12.05 1.89 -8.05
N GLN A 8 12.37 0.61 -8.19
CA GLN A 8 13.08 0.09 -9.35
C GLN A 8 12.32 0.37 -10.66
N SER A 9 10.98 0.22 -10.63
CA SER A 9 10.13 0.53 -11.78
C SER A 9 10.17 2.00 -12.18
N PHE A 10 10.31 2.94 -11.22
CA PHE A 10 10.57 4.35 -11.53
C PHE A 10 11.92 4.53 -12.22
N ASN A 11 13.00 3.93 -11.68
CA ASN A 11 14.33 4.02 -12.27
C ASN A 11 14.38 3.49 -13.71
N HIS A 12 13.66 2.39 -13.98
CA HIS A 12 13.51 1.89 -15.35
C HIS A 12 12.76 2.88 -16.25
N ALA A 13 11.67 3.48 -15.75
CA ALA A 13 10.90 4.47 -16.49
C ALA A 13 11.76 5.71 -16.82
N PHE A 14 12.56 6.20 -15.89
CA PHE A 14 13.46 7.33 -16.10
C PHE A 14 14.49 7.02 -17.20
N LYS A 15 15.13 5.85 -17.11
CA LYS A 15 16.11 5.41 -18.11
C LYS A 15 15.49 5.30 -19.50
N GLU A 16 14.27 4.77 -19.63
CA GLU A 16 13.60 4.58 -20.93
C GLU A 16 13.33 5.91 -21.64
N ILE A 17 13.03 6.97 -20.91
CA ILE A 17 12.79 8.30 -21.50
C ILE A 17 14.03 9.20 -21.52
N GLY A 18 15.22 8.65 -21.23
CA GLY A 18 16.48 9.38 -21.30
C GLY A 18 16.71 10.36 -20.15
N LEU A 19 16.04 10.23 -19.02
CA LEU A 19 16.33 11.01 -17.82
C LEU A 19 17.51 10.40 -17.05
N ASP A 20 18.46 11.22 -16.68
CA ASP A 20 19.58 10.84 -15.82
C ASP A 20 19.21 10.89 -14.32
N TRP A 21 18.03 10.35 -14.01
CA TRP A 21 17.51 10.27 -12.65
C TRP A 21 17.66 8.86 -12.10
N TYR A 22 18.11 8.79 -10.87
CA TYR A 22 18.19 7.54 -10.13
C TYR A 22 17.73 7.73 -8.69
N TRP A 23 16.66 7.08 -8.32
CA TRP A 23 16.20 7.05 -6.95
C TRP A 23 16.81 5.84 -6.24
N ASP A 24 17.84 6.08 -5.40
CA ASP A 24 18.32 5.10 -4.45
C ASP A 24 17.30 4.88 -3.32
N LYS A 25 17.60 3.98 -2.39
CA LYS A 25 16.68 3.66 -1.28
C LYS A 25 16.41 4.86 -0.38
N ASN A 26 17.44 5.68 -0.08
CA ASN A 26 17.31 6.83 0.81
C ASN A 26 16.50 7.95 0.16
N ASN A 27 16.79 8.26 -1.11
CA ASN A 27 16.03 9.22 -1.89
C ASN A 27 14.56 8.80 -1.98
N TYR A 28 14.31 7.53 -2.27
CA TYR A 28 12.96 7.01 -2.39
C TYR A 28 12.20 7.04 -1.05
N LYS A 29 12.85 6.69 0.06
CA LYS A 29 12.27 6.83 1.41
C LYS A 29 11.78 8.26 1.66
N ASN A 30 12.60 9.26 1.35
CA ASN A 30 12.22 10.68 1.50
C ASN A 30 11.06 11.07 0.58
N LEU A 31 11.05 10.56 -0.65
CA LEU A 31 10.00 10.82 -1.63
C LEU A 31 8.67 10.13 -1.28
N LEU A 32 8.68 9.06 -0.51
CA LEU A 32 7.47 8.40 -0.02
C LEU A 32 6.62 9.30 0.88
N LYS A 33 7.20 10.32 1.51
CA LYS A 33 6.47 11.38 2.24
C LYS A 33 5.53 12.20 1.34
N LYS A 34 5.68 12.09 0.01
CA LYS A 34 4.76 12.68 -0.98
C LYS A 34 3.83 11.60 -1.50
N SER A 35 2.55 11.72 -1.17
CA SER A 35 1.54 10.76 -1.62
C SER A 35 1.34 10.76 -3.13
N GLY A 36 1.25 9.58 -3.71
CA GLY A 36 1.00 9.38 -5.13
C GLY A 36 2.25 9.47 -6.00
N GLY A 37 2.42 8.47 -6.89
CA GLY A 37 3.60 8.37 -7.75
C GLY A 37 3.79 9.55 -8.69
N ARG A 38 2.70 10.13 -9.22
CA ARG A 38 2.76 11.33 -10.05
C ARG A 38 3.26 12.54 -9.27
N ASN A 39 2.71 12.79 -8.10
CA ASN A 39 3.11 13.90 -7.24
C ASN A 39 4.58 13.80 -6.81
N ARG A 40 5.10 12.57 -6.60
CA ARG A 40 6.54 12.35 -6.33
C ARG A 40 7.41 12.77 -7.51
N VAL A 41 7.03 12.40 -8.72
CA VAL A 41 7.76 12.78 -9.95
C VAL A 41 7.75 14.29 -10.12
N GLU A 42 6.58 14.93 -9.99
CA GLU A 42 6.44 16.40 -10.11
C GLU A 42 7.25 17.13 -9.05
N TYR A 43 7.20 16.67 -7.80
CA TYR A 43 8.02 17.22 -6.72
C TYR A 43 9.52 17.11 -7.00
N PHE A 44 9.98 15.93 -7.44
CA PHE A 44 11.39 15.70 -7.76
C PHE A 44 11.84 16.51 -8.98
N ALA A 45 10.99 16.65 -9.99
CA ALA A 45 11.25 17.52 -11.13
C ALA A 45 11.41 19.00 -10.72
N ASN A 46 10.52 19.49 -9.85
CA ASN A 46 10.55 20.87 -9.39
C ASN A 46 11.83 21.21 -8.62
N ILE A 47 12.28 20.34 -7.70
CA ILE A 47 13.51 20.59 -6.94
C ILE A 47 14.78 20.52 -7.81
N ASN A 48 14.74 19.77 -8.92
CA ASN A 48 15.85 19.66 -9.88
C ASN A 48 15.68 20.62 -11.09
N GLN A 49 14.70 21.51 -11.05
CA GLN A 49 14.42 22.49 -12.11
C GLN A 49 14.24 21.84 -13.50
N ASN A 50 13.65 20.64 -13.55
CA ASN A 50 13.38 19.92 -14.77
C ASN A 50 11.89 20.01 -15.15
N THR A 51 11.61 20.02 -16.45
CA THR A 51 10.26 19.84 -16.98
C THR A 51 10.12 18.43 -17.53
N VAL A 52 9.14 17.66 -17.02
CA VAL A 52 8.94 16.27 -17.40
C VAL A 52 7.45 15.96 -17.58
N ASP A 53 7.15 15.00 -18.43
CA ASP A 53 5.81 14.40 -18.50
C ASP A 53 5.61 13.38 -17.38
N SER A 54 5.14 13.86 -16.24
CA SER A 54 4.88 13.04 -15.06
C SER A 54 3.83 11.95 -15.30
N LYS A 55 2.89 12.18 -16.24
CA LYS A 55 1.88 11.20 -16.62
C LYS A 55 2.52 10.03 -17.36
N LYS A 56 3.33 10.31 -18.37
CA LYS A 56 4.07 9.30 -19.14
C LYS A 56 5.00 8.48 -18.24
N ILE A 57 5.74 9.14 -17.34
CA ILE A 57 6.61 8.46 -16.38
C ILE A 57 5.81 7.50 -15.52
N ARG A 58 4.64 7.91 -15.00
CA ARG A 58 3.77 7.06 -14.21
C ARG A 58 3.24 5.86 -15.01
N GLU A 59 2.88 6.06 -16.26
CA GLU A 59 2.42 4.99 -17.16
C GLU A 59 3.53 3.95 -17.38
N LEU A 60 4.73 4.39 -17.75
CA LEU A 60 5.90 3.52 -17.91
C LEU A 60 6.23 2.77 -16.62
N LYS A 61 6.29 3.49 -15.48
CA LYS A 61 6.49 2.87 -14.17
C LYS A 61 5.48 1.76 -13.90
N THR A 62 4.21 1.96 -14.25
CA THR A 62 3.16 0.95 -14.05
C THR A 62 3.40 -0.26 -14.95
N GLN A 63 3.82 -0.07 -16.19
CA GLN A 63 4.18 -1.16 -17.11
C GLN A 63 5.36 -1.99 -16.57
N TYR A 64 6.44 -1.33 -16.10
CA TYR A 64 7.59 -2.02 -15.49
C TYR A 64 7.19 -2.77 -14.23
N PHE A 65 6.40 -2.16 -13.36
CA PHE A 65 5.89 -2.79 -12.15
C PHE A 65 5.08 -4.06 -12.47
N ASN A 66 4.14 -3.98 -13.40
CA ASN A 66 3.33 -5.13 -13.81
C ASN A 66 4.18 -6.21 -14.49
N ARG A 67 5.16 -5.82 -15.34
CA ARG A 67 6.09 -6.77 -15.96
C ARG A 67 6.89 -7.51 -14.89
N TYR A 68 7.40 -6.81 -13.88
CA TYR A 68 8.12 -7.44 -12.79
C TYR A 68 7.22 -8.43 -12.03
N LEU A 69 6.01 -8.02 -11.69
CA LEU A 69 5.06 -8.88 -10.98
C LEU A 69 4.74 -10.15 -11.79
N ASN A 70 4.52 -10.03 -13.09
CA ASN A 70 4.20 -11.18 -13.95
C ASN A 70 5.36 -12.18 -14.08
N SER A 71 6.60 -11.72 -13.89
CA SER A 71 7.81 -12.56 -14.02
C SER A 71 8.31 -13.13 -12.69
N ASN A 72 7.73 -12.71 -11.56
CA ASN A 72 8.20 -13.07 -10.23
C ASN A 72 7.06 -13.49 -9.30
N ILE A 73 7.34 -14.43 -8.41
CA ILE A 73 6.42 -14.80 -7.33
C ILE A 73 6.71 -13.89 -6.15
N ILE A 74 5.69 -13.19 -5.64
CA ILE A 74 5.78 -12.42 -4.41
C ILE A 74 5.23 -13.25 -3.26
N ASN A 75 5.98 -13.27 -2.17
CA ASN A 75 5.51 -13.88 -0.94
C ASN A 75 4.84 -12.82 -0.06
N PRO A 76 3.72 -13.15 0.58
CA PRO A 76 3.19 -12.35 1.69
C PRO A 76 4.24 -12.19 2.78
N ARG A 77 4.18 -11.10 3.51
CA ARG A 77 5.02 -10.91 4.68
C ARG A 77 4.66 -11.93 5.76
N GLU A 78 5.61 -12.19 6.65
CA GLU A 78 5.46 -13.19 7.71
C GLU A 78 4.22 -12.91 8.58
N GLY A 79 3.45 -13.96 8.85
CA GLY A 79 2.20 -13.92 9.63
C GLY A 79 0.95 -13.52 8.84
N VAL A 80 1.07 -12.89 7.66
CA VAL A 80 -0.11 -12.43 6.89
C VAL A 80 -1.05 -13.58 6.52
N LEU A 81 -0.50 -14.70 6.04
CA LEU A 81 -1.31 -15.87 5.68
C LEU A 81 -2.02 -16.47 6.88
N GLU A 82 -1.34 -16.50 8.02
CA GLU A 82 -1.86 -17.03 9.27
C GLU A 82 -3.04 -16.19 9.78
N VAL A 83 -2.88 -14.87 9.77
CA VAL A 83 -3.93 -13.92 10.16
C VAL A 83 -5.14 -14.02 9.23
N ILE A 84 -4.95 -14.09 7.91
CA ILE A 84 -6.06 -14.27 6.95
C ILE A 84 -6.77 -15.60 7.19
N LYS A 85 -6.03 -16.70 7.38
CA LYS A 85 -6.59 -18.01 7.65
C LYS A 85 -7.43 -18.02 8.94
N TYR A 86 -6.88 -17.44 10.01
CA TYR A 86 -7.58 -17.31 11.29
C TYR A 86 -8.87 -16.50 11.14
N ALA A 87 -8.82 -15.36 10.48
CA ALA A 87 -9.99 -14.52 10.25
C ALA A 87 -11.10 -15.28 9.50
N LYS A 88 -10.76 -16.03 8.45
CA LYS A 88 -11.71 -16.85 7.69
C LYS A 88 -12.34 -17.95 8.54
N LEU A 89 -11.54 -18.66 9.33
CA LEU A 89 -12.03 -19.74 10.19
C LEU A 89 -12.97 -19.23 11.30
N ASN A 90 -12.81 -17.99 11.72
CA ASN A 90 -13.61 -17.35 12.76
C ASN A 90 -14.69 -16.40 12.21
N ASN A 91 -14.97 -16.44 10.90
CA ASN A 91 -15.97 -15.58 10.23
C ASN A 91 -15.72 -14.08 10.44
N ILE A 92 -14.46 -13.68 10.64
CA ILE A 92 -14.07 -12.26 10.72
C ILE A 92 -13.98 -11.71 9.30
N LYS A 93 -14.67 -10.60 9.04
CA LYS A 93 -14.65 -9.93 7.73
C LYS A 93 -13.29 -9.32 7.47
N ILE A 94 -12.78 -9.49 6.24
CA ILE A 94 -11.49 -8.96 5.81
C ILE A 94 -11.71 -7.92 4.73
N GLY A 95 -11.13 -6.73 4.90
CA GLY A 95 -11.10 -5.65 3.91
C GLY A 95 -9.68 -5.32 3.47
N LEU A 96 -9.48 -5.14 2.17
CA LEU A 96 -8.26 -4.56 1.61
C LEU A 96 -8.49 -3.06 1.35
N ALA A 97 -8.02 -2.19 2.24
CA ALA A 97 -8.17 -0.75 2.13
C ALA A 97 -7.05 -0.13 1.26
N SER A 98 -7.12 -0.33 -0.05
CA SER A 98 -6.14 0.18 -1.01
C SER A 98 -6.64 1.43 -1.75
N THR A 99 -5.72 2.34 -2.09
CA THR A 99 -5.97 3.52 -2.93
C THR A 99 -5.28 3.43 -4.30
N THR A 100 -4.74 2.25 -4.62
CA THR A 100 -4.14 1.98 -5.93
C THR A 100 -5.21 1.65 -6.99
N THR A 101 -4.81 1.48 -8.24
CA THR A 101 -5.73 1.12 -9.33
C THR A 101 -6.11 -0.35 -9.26
N ILE A 102 -7.24 -0.69 -9.91
CA ILE A 102 -7.71 -2.08 -10.00
C ILE A 102 -6.67 -2.96 -10.69
N GLU A 103 -6.06 -2.46 -11.75
CA GLU A 103 -5.05 -3.16 -12.55
C GLU A 103 -3.83 -3.55 -11.69
N ASN A 104 -3.41 -2.65 -10.79
CA ASN A 104 -2.31 -2.95 -9.85
C ASN A 104 -2.73 -4.01 -8.81
N ILE A 105 -3.97 -3.96 -8.35
CA ILE A 105 -4.52 -4.96 -7.41
C ILE A 105 -4.54 -6.33 -8.11
N ASP A 106 -5.04 -6.39 -9.34
CA ASP A 106 -5.12 -7.62 -10.12
C ASP A 106 -3.73 -8.23 -10.35
N ALA A 107 -2.75 -7.41 -10.71
CA ALA A 107 -1.36 -7.85 -10.87
C ALA A 107 -0.78 -8.43 -9.57
N ILE A 108 -1.06 -7.81 -8.41
CA ILE A 108 -0.61 -8.33 -7.11
C ILE A 108 -1.24 -9.69 -6.82
N PHE A 109 -2.56 -9.84 -6.98
CA PHE A 109 -3.23 -11.12 -6.74
C PHE A 109 -2.74 -12.23 -7.68
N THR A 110 -2.50 -11.91 -8.95
CA THR A 110 -1.89 -12.84 -9.92
C THR A 110 -0.53 -13.33 -9.44
N THR A 111 0.28 -12.44 -8.86
CA THR A 111 1.63 -12.77 -8.38
C THR A 111 1.62 -13.56 -7.07
N LEU A 112 0.63 -13.32 -6.22
CA LEU A 112 0.44 -14.09 -4.98
C LEU A 112 -0.04 -15.52 -5.28
N LYS A 113 -0.51 -15.78 -6.51
CA LYS A 113 -1.10 -17.04 -6.93
C LYS A 113 -2.20 -17.50 -5.96
N ASP A 114 -2.22 -18.79 -5.63
CA ASP A 114 -3.25 -19.36 -4.76
C ASP A 114 -3.02 -19.11 -3.26
N LYS A 115 -1.95 -18.38 -2.88
CA LYS A 115 -1.66 -18.09 -1.46
C LYS A 115 -2.67 -17.14 -0.84
N ILE A 116 -3.05 -16.11 -1.60
CA ILE A 116 -4.08 -15.13 -1.23
C ILE A 116 -4.88 -14.84 -2.50
N ILE A 117 -6.18 -15.02 -2.45
CA ILE A 117 -7.09 -14.80 -3.57
C ILE A 117 -8.11 -13.71 -3.25
N LYS A 118 -8.70 -13.10 -4.27
CA LYS A 118 -9.65 -12.00 -4.07
C LYS A 118 -10.85 -12.39 -3.21
N THR A 119 -11.30 -13.63 -3.31
CA THR A 119 -12.42 -14.15 -2.51
C THR A 119 -12.11 -14.34 -1.03
N ASP A 120 -10.86 -14.17 -0.61
CA ASP A 120 -10.50 -14.09 0.81
C ASP A 120 -10.96 -12.77 1.45
N PHE A 121 -11.33 -11.77 0.64
CA PHE A 121 -11.70 -10.44 1.09
C PHE A 121 -13.19 -10.16 0.86
N ASN A 122 -13.85 -9.65 1.88
CA ASN A 122 -15.23 -9.17 1.81
C ASN A 122 -15.34 -7.78 1.20
N PHE A 123 -14.22 -7.03 1.14
CA PHE A 123 -14.09 -5.73 0.50
C PHE A 123 -12.71 -5.56 -0.11
N ILE A 124 -12.63 -5.05 -1.33
CA ILE A 124 -11.39 -4.66 -2.00
C ILE A 124 -11.53 -3.21 -2.47
N GLY A 125 -10.86 -2.32 -1.74
CA GLY A 125 -10.80 -0.89 -2.03
C GLY A 125 -9.84 -0.59 -3.18
N ASN A 126 -10.15 0.47 -3.93
CA ASN A 126 -9.31 0.95 -5.02
C ASN A 126 -9.54 2.45 -5.27
N SER A 127 -8.71 3.06 -6.12
CA SER A 127 -8.74 4.49 -6.41
C SER A 127 -10.04 5.01 -7.03
N LYS A 128 -10.89 4.17 -7.63
CA LYS A 128 -12.18 4.58 -8.22
C LYS A 128 -13.29 4.78 -7.18
N LEU A 129 -13.11 4.22 -5.98
CA LEU A 129 -14.12 4.28 -4.91
C LEU A 129 -14.02 5.52 -4.03
N ILE A 130 -12.99 6.34 -4.20
CA ILE A 130 -12.66 7.43 -3.29
C ILE A 130 -12.40 8.74 -4.04
N LYS A 131 -12.62 9.85 -3.35
CA LYS A 131 -12.27 11.19 -3.86
C LYS A 131 -10.87 11.61 -3.42
N LYS A 132 -10.50 11.29 -2.20
CA LYS A 132 -9.20 11.65 -1.61
C LYS A 132 -8.45 10.40 -1.20
N VAL A 133 -7.18 10.32 -1.61
CA VAL A 133 -6.27 9.23 -1.23
C VAL A 133 -5.80 9.40 0.21
N LYS A 134 -5.21 8.36 0.80
CA LYS A 134 -4.55 8.43 2.10
C LYS A 134 -3.56 9.62 2.12
N PRO A 135 -3.48 10.38 3.21
CA PRO A 135 -3.96 10.12 4.57
C PRO A 135 -5.41 10.57 4.86
N TYR A 136 -6.23 10.82 3.84
CA TYR A 136 -7.66 11.02 4.03
C TYR A 136 -8.36 9.70 4.31
N PRO A 137 -9.43 9.66 5.14
CA PRO A 137 -10.06 8.43 5.61
C PRO A 137 -11.04 7.80 4.61
N ASP A 138 -11.20 8.36 3.41
CA ASP A 138 -12.22 8.00 2.43
C ASP A 138 -12.30 6.48 2.20
N ILE A 139 -11.16 5.82 2.02
CA ILE A 139 -11.13 4.37 1.74
C ILE A 139 -11.59 3.52 2.94
N TYR A 140 -11.33 3.99 4.16
CA TYR A 140 -11.80 3.33 5.36
C TYR A 140 -13.30 3.51 5.58
N PHE A 141 -13.84 4.71 5.31
CA PHE A 141 -15.29 4.90 5.34
C PHE A 141 -16.02 4.03 4.33
N GLU A 142 -15.46 3.88 3.11
CA GLU A 142 -16.01 2.94 2.14
C GLU A 142 -15.91 1.48 2.63
N ALA A 143 -14.81 1.09 3.26
CA ALA A 143 -14.64 -0.24 3.84
C ALA A 143 -15.69 -0.51 4.93
N LEU A 144 -15.83 0.37 5.91
CA LEU A 144 -16.83 0.26 6.99
C LEU A 144 -18.24 0.10 6.43
N LYS A 145 -18.62 0.95 5.47
CA LYS A 145 -19.92 0.91 4.80
C LYS A 145 -20.17 -0.43 4.09
N LYS A 146 -19.20 -0.90 3.29
CA LYS A 146 -19.33 -2.12 2.49
C LYS A 146 -19.30 -3.39 3.35
N LEU A 147 -18.53 -3.38 4.41
CA LEU A 147 -18.45 -4.47 5.37
C LEU A 147 -19.65 -4.46 6.35
N SER A 148 -20.40 -3.36 6.41
CA SER A 148 -21.50 -3.16 7.37
C SER A 148 -21.03 -3.39 8.82
N VAL A 149 -19.99 -2.66 9.21
CA VAL A 149 -19.38 -2.70 10.55
C VAL A 149 -19.09 -1.28 11.02
N LYS A 150 -18.97 -1.10 12.34
CA LYS A 150 -18.60 0.17 12.96
C LYS A 150 -17.08 0.24 13.14
N GLU A 151 -16.59 1.46 13.33
CA GLU A 151 -15.16 1.74 13.52
C GLU A 151 -14.54 1.02 14.73
N ASN A 152 -15.30 0.89 15.82
CA ASN A 152 -14.86 0.20 17.04
C ASN A 152 -14.99 -1.33 16.99
N GLU A 153 -15.52 -1.88 15.90
CA GLU A 153 -15.59 -3.32 15.64
C GLU A 153 -14.46 -3.77 14.69
N CYS A 154 -13.53 -2.87 14.37
CA CYS A 154 -12.49 -3.09 13.36
C CYS A 154 -11.09 -2.81 13.91
N ILE A 155 -10.13 -3.52 13.35
CA ILE A 155 -8.70 -3.21 13.47
C ILE A 155 -8.15 -2.98 12.07
N ALA A 156 -7.39 -1.90 11.89
CA ALA A 156 -6.60 -1.68 10.69
C ALA A 156 -5.16 -2.14 10.91
N ILE A 157 -4.55 -2.74 9.89
CA ILE A 157 -3.14 -3.10 9.87
C ILE A 157 -2.51 -2.32 8.74
N GLU A 158 -1.52 -1.47 9.04
CA GLU A 158 -0.94 -0.55 8.08
C GLU A 158 0.59 -0.54 8.10
N ASP A 159 1.18 -0.29 6.94
CA ASP A 159 2.63 -0.37 6.71
C ASP A 159 3.35 0.97 6.67
N SER A 160 2.61 2.07 6.63
CA SER A 160 3.14 3.44 6.54
C SER A 160 2.38 4.40 7.45
N VAL A 161 3.05 5.43 7.92
CA VAL A 161 2.46 6.49 8.76
C VAL A 161 1.25 7.13 8.07
N GLU A 162 1.34 7.40 6.79
CA GLU A 162 0.27 8.01 6.01
C GLU A 162 -0.99 7.14 5.98
N SER A 163 -0.79 5.84 5.81
CA SER A 163 -1.88 4.86 5.81
C SER A 163 -2.47 4.67 7.20
N ALA A 164 -1.63 4.60 8.24
CA ALA A 164 -2.07 4.51 9.63
C ALA A 164 -2.85 5.76 10.09
N LEU A 165 -2.42 6.96 9.68
CA LEU A 165 -3.17 8.20 9.90
C LEU A 165 -4.54 8.20 9.23
N SER A 166 -4.65 7.56 8.06
CA SER A 166 -5.94 7.40 7.37
C SER A 166 -6.92 6.54 8.18
N ALA A 167 -6.46 5.43 8.75
CA ALA A 167 -7.27 4.58 9.65
C ALA A 167 -7.68 5.34 10.91
N ASN A 168 -6.73 6.02 11.54
CA ASN A 168 -6.96 6.81 12.75
C ASN A 168 -8.01 7.92 12.54
N LYS A 169 -7.94 8.64 11.40
CA LYS A 169 -8.95 9.64 11.02
C LYS A 169 -10.34 9.03 10.81
N ALA A 170 -10.42 7.76 10.42
CA ALA A 170 -11.68 7.02 10.37
C ALA A 170 -12.11 6.47 11.75
N LYS A 171 -11.36 6.78 12.82
CA LYS A 171 -11.56 6.31 14.20
C LYS A 171 -11.43 4.78 14.33
N ILE A 172 -10.73 4.14 13.41
CA ILE A 172 -10.42 2.71 13.48
C ILE A 172 -9.10 2.55 14.24
N GLU A 173 -9.08 1.65 15.21
CA GLU A 173 -7.87 1.28 15.92
C GLU A 173 -6.84 0.71 14.92
N CYS A 174 -5.60 1.19 14.98
CA CYS A 174 -4.57 0.83 14.02
C CYS A 174 -3.39 0.12 14.70
N ILE A 175 -2.99 -1.00 14.10
CA ILE A 175 -1.74 -1.69 14.39
C ILE A 175 -0.78 -1.36 13.24
N ALA A 176 0.38 -0.80 13.58
CA ALA A 176 1.45 -0.59 12.63
C ALA A 176 2.20 -1.92 12.36
N PHE A 177 2.40 -2.23 11.10
CA PHE A 177 3.25 -3.30 10.61
C PHE A 177 4.17 -2.71 9.52
N PRO A 178 5.22 -1.95 9.93
CA PRO A 178 5.97 -1.08 9.04
C PRO A 178 6.55 -1.80 7.84
N GLY A 179 6.37 -1.22 6.65
CA GLY A 179 7.04 -1.67 5.43
C GLY A 179 8.53 -1.32 5.41
N LEU A 180 9.27 -1.88 4.46
CA LEU A 180 10.73 -1.76 4.34
C LEU A 180 11.26 -0.32 4.49
N PHE A 181 10.55 0.66 3.95
CA PHE A 181 10.97 2.07 3.97
C PHE A 181 10.41 2.86 5.17
N HIS A 182 9.66 2.21 6.05
CA HIS A 182 8.92 2.82 7.15
C HIS A 182 9.32 2.30 8.53
N MET A 183 10.41 1.49 8.60
CA MET A 183 10.86 0.85 9.83
C MET A 183 11.26 1.84 10.95
N ASP A 184 11.77 3.02 10.55
CA ASP A 184 12.22 4.06 11.48
C ASP A 184 11.20 5.21 11.61
N ASP A 185 10.00 5.06 11.03
CA ASP A 185 8.97 6.09 11.12
C ASP A 185 8.27 6.03 12.50
N ASP A 186 7.70 7.15 12.93
CA ASP A 186 6.99 7.24 14.20
C ASP A 186 5.55 6.74 14.08
N PHE A 187 5.27 5.60 14.72
CA PHE A 187 3.95 5.00 14.85
C PHE A 187 3.39 5.06 16.28
N SER A 188 3.88 5.98 17.12
CA SER A 188 3.47 6.11 18.54
C SER A 188 1.96 6.32 18.74
N PHE A 189 1.26 6.82 17.71
CA PHE A 189 -0.20 7.00 17.71
C PHE A 189 -0.99 5.72 17.36
N CYS A 190 -0.33 4.63 16.97
CA CYS A 190 -0.94 3.33 16.77
C CYS A 190 -1.04 2.56 18.09
N LYS A 191 -2.00 1.64 18.20
CA LYS A 191 -2.16 0.76 19.38
C LYS A 191 -0.91 -0.07 19.66
N LYS A 192 -0.33 -0.64 18.60
CA LYS A 192 0.89 -1.47 18.63
C LYS A 192 1.70 -1.23 17.36
N CYS A 193 3.02 -1.43 17.45
CA CYS A 193 3.91 -1.51 16.30
C CYS A 193 4.56 -2.89 16.31
N LEU A 194 4.36 -3.67 15.23
CA LEU A 194 4.77 -5.07 15.14
C LEU A 194 5.79 -5.27 14.04
N ASN A 195 6.78 -6.11 14.29
CA ASN A 195 7.74 -6.57 13.28
C ASN A 195 7.27 -7.84 12.55
N LYS A 196 6.34 -8.57 13.17
CA LYS A 196 5.71 -9.78 12.67
C LYS A 196 4.22 -9.76 13.01
N LEU A 197 3.37 -10.19 12.09
CA LEU A 197 1.96 -10.43 12.38
C LEU A 197 1.76 -11.83 12.96
N ASP A 198 0.83 -11.94 13.90
CA ASP A 198 0.31 -13.19 14.43
C ASP A 198 -1.14 -13.02 14.88
N ILE A 199 -1.76 -14.10 15.33
CA ILE A 199 -3.17 -14.10 15.72
C ILE A 199 -3.48 -13.29 16.99
N SER A 200 -2.47 -12.88 17.77
CA SER A 200 -2.67 -12.04 18.96
C SER A 200 -3.24 -10.66 18.65
N ILE A 201 -3.24 -10.26 17.39
CA ILE A 201 -3.92 -9.02 16.97
C ILE A 201 -5.45 -9.07 17.16
N PHE A 202 -6.03 -10.25 17.32
CA PHE A 202 -7.46 -10.44 17.60
C PHE A 202 -7.77 -10.62 19.10
N GLU A 203 -6.73 -10.67 19.93
CA GLU A 203 -6.85 -10.73 21.38
C GLU A 203 -6.86 -9.30 21.94
N ASN A 204 -7.81 -8.97 22.80
CA ASN A 204 -7.98 -7.64 23.41
C ASN A 204 -6.89 -7.29 24.42
#